data_0fdb9ccfa8cd7b82104491fef0e38abf
#
_entry.id   0fdb9ccfa8cd7b82104491fef0e38abf
#
_cell.length_a   1.000
_cell.length_b   1.000
_cell.length_c   1.000
_cell.angle_alpha   90.00
_cell.angle_beta   90.00
_cell.angle_gamma   90.00
#
_symmetry.space_group_name_H-M   'P 1'
#
loop_
_entity.id
_entity.type
_entity.pdbx_description
1 polymer ?
#
loop_
_entity_poly.entity_id
_entity_poly.type
_entity_poly.pdbx_seq_one_letter_code
_entity_poly.pdbx_strand_id
1 'polypeptide(L)'
;ADVTAMFHVFNAALKGREDNIKNVFYLWEPKLNMYYVAAKETMQEGLLTRIFAYVGAITVERTWRAEGKDVQREVNPNDTENIKVALEDGWVITFPQGTTKSFKPVRKGTAHIIKQHKPIVVPVVIDGFRRSFDRKGLFVKKKGILQSMEIKPPLEIDYENDSVEKIVEQIEYAIEQHASFLKVIPQEILEDEVKLDKERQWKY
;
A
#
# COMPACT_ATOMS: atom_id res chain seq x y z
N ALA A 1 8.51 -1.28 5.18
CA ALA A 1 9.43 -0.98 4.07
C ALA A 1 8.74 -0.08 3.03
N ASP A 2 7.59 -0.47 2.49
CA ASP A 2 6.95 0.17 1.33
C ASP A 2 6.59 1.65 1.60
N VAL A 3 5.89 1.94 2.70
CA VAL A 3 5.55 3.33 3.10
C VAL A 3 6.80 4.19 3.28
N THR A 4 7.82 3.65 3.93
CA THR A 4 9.09 4.36 4.16
C THR A 4 9.80 4.65 2.84
N ALA A 5 9.78 3.70 1.90
CA ALA A 5 10.36 3.89 0.58
C ALA A 5 9.60 4.95 -0.23
N MET A 6 8.27 4.94 -0.23
CA MET A 6 7.45 5.98 -0.86
C MET A 6 7.75 7.36 -0.29
N PHE A 7 7.75 7.48 1.04
CA PHE A 7 8.08 8.73 1.72
C PHE A 7 9.47 9.26 1.31
N HIS A 8 10.45 8.35 1.26
CA HIS A 8 11.80 8.68 0.84
C HIS A 8 11.85 9.15 -0.63
N VAL A 9 11.30 8.36 -1.55
CA VAL A 9 11.33 8.65 -2.99
C VAL A 9 10.61 9.94 -3.31
N PHE A 10 9.41 10.16 -2.78
CA PHE A 10 8.65 11.38 -3.08
C PHE A 10 9.33 12.63 -2.52
N ASN A 11 9.86 12.59 -1.30
CA ASN A 11 10.59 13.73 -0.76
C ASN A 11 11.92 14.00 -1.50
N ALA A 12 12.61 12.95 -1.97
CA ALA A 12 13.82 13.08 -2.78
C ALA A 12 13.51 13.76 -4.11
N ALA A 13 12.46 13.30 -4.81
CA ALA A 13 12.02 13.88 -6.09
C ALA A 13 11.65 15.36 -5.94
N LEU A 14 10.88 15.73 -4.91
CA LEU A 14 10.51 17.13 -4.62
C LEU A 14 11.71 18.04 -4.31
N LYS A 15 12.83 17.44 -3.87
CA LYS A 15 14.10 18.16 -3.64
C LYS A 15 15.06 18.07 -4.84
N GLY A 16 14.60 17.57 -5.99
CA GLY A 16 15.44 17.42 -7.20
C GLY A 16 16.54 16.38 -7.07
N ARG A 17 16.32 15.29 -6.31
CA ARG A 17 17.32 14.26 -6.01
C ARG A 17 16.87 12.88 -6.47
N GLU A 18 16.30 12.81 -7.65
CA GLU A 18 15.65 11.59 -8.17
C GLU A 18 16.58 10.39 -8.25
N ASP A 19 17.83 10.58 -8.68
CA ASP A 19 18.79 9.49 -8.93
C ASP A 19 19.92 9.40 -7.90
N ASN A 20 19.96 10.25 -6.88
CA ASN A 20 21.08 10.30 -5.95
C ASN A 20 20.64 10.48 -4.49
N ILE A 21 20.28 9.39 -3.86
CA ILE A 21 19.77 9.35 -2.47
C ILE A 21 20.91 9.07 -1.48
N LYS A 22 22.08 9.70 -1.65
CA LYS A 22 23.21 9.49 -0.74
C LYS A 22 23.05 10.21 0.59
N ASN A 23 22.31 11.31 0.61
CA ASN A 23 22.10 12.13 1.80
C ASN A 23 20.59 12.19 2.12
N VAL A 24 20.20 11.67 3.28
CA VAL A 24 18.82 11.60 3.74
C VAL A 24 18.38 12.78 4.61
N PHE A 25 19.22 13.81 4.78
CA PHE A 25 18.88 14.96 5.61
C PHE A 25 17.65 15.73 5.13
N TYR A 26 17.25 15.61 3.85
CA TYR A 26 16.01 16.19 3.34
C TYR A 26 14.75 15.61 4.02
N LEU A 27 14.83 14.45 4.68
CA LEU A 27 13.70 13.87 5.42
C LEU A 27 13.38 14.62 6.72
N TRP A 28 14.29 15.46 7.23
CA TRP A 28 14.03 16.31 8.38
C TRP A 28 13.09 17.49 8.08
N GLU A 29 12.96 17.84 6.79
CA GLU A 29 12.05 18.87 6.31
C GLU A 29 11.18 18.29 5.19
N PRO A 30 10.21 17.41 5.51
CA PRO A 30 9.34 16.86 4.50
C PRO A 30 8.53 17.95 3.82
N LYS A 31 8.45 17.88 2.50
CA LYS A 31 7.69 18.83 1.67
C LYS A 31 6.27 18.34 1.35
N LEU A 32 5.93 17.17 1.80
CA LEU A 32 4.72 16.48 1.43
C LEU A 32 4.01 15.93 2.67
N ASN A 33 2.77 16.34 2.86
CA ASN A 33 1.89 15.71 3.83
C ASN A 33 1.46 14.36 3.26
N MET A 34 1.95 13.29 3.85
CA MET A 34 1.67 11.92 3.44
C MET A 34 0.99 11.15 4.57
N TYR A 35 -0.17 10.63 4.26
CA TYR A 35 -0.94 9.74 5.11
C TYR A 35 -0.96 8.34 4.54
N TYR A 36 -1.14 7.33 5.36
CA TYR A 36 -1.33 5.96 4.89
C TYR A 36 -2.42 5.25 5.68
N VAL A 37 -3.23 4.50 4.94
CA VAL A 37 -4.31 3.72 5.55
C VAL A 37 -3.75 2.43 6.13
N ALA A 38 -3.94 2.23 7.42
CA ALA A 38 -3.49 1.04 8.13
C ALA A 38 -4.62 0.44 8.99
N ALA A 39 -4.62 -0.88 9.12
CA ALA A 39 -5.57 -1.52 10.01
C ALA A 39 -5.19 -1.26 11.47
N LYS A 40 -6.16 -0.90 12.30
CA LYS A 40 -6.01 -0.57 13.73
C LYS A 40 -5.28 -1.68 14.49
N GLU A 41 -5.61 -2.93 14.20
CA GLU A 41 -5.00 -4.10 14.82
C GLU A 41 -3.49 -4.19 14.52
N THR A 42 -3.07 -3.80 13.31
CA THR A 42 -1.65 -3.83 12.90
C THR A 42 -0.83 -2.76 13.64
N MET A 43 -1.45 -1.65 14.02
CA MET A 43 -0.78 -0.54 14.72
C MET A 43 -0.58 -0.80 16.22
N GLN A 44 -1.24 -1.81 16.79
CA GLN A 44 -1.14 -2.14 18.22
C GLN A 44 -0.05 -3.16 18.55
N GLU A 45 0.54 -3.84 17.55
CA GLU A 45 1.43 -4.99 17.74
C GLU A 45 2.88 -4.68 18.19
N GLY A 46 3.26 -3.40 18.46
CA GLY A 46 4.61 -3.11 18.92
C GLY A 46 4.98 -1.62 19.06
N LEU A 47 6.12 -1.34 19.68
CA LEU A 47 6.59 0.03 19.91
C LEU A 47 6.84 0.80 18.60
N LEU A 48 7.43 0.15 17.60
CA LEU A 48 7.71 0.72 16.28
C LEU A 48 6.42 1.03 15.51
N THR A 49 5.44 0.17 15.58
CA THR A 49 4.14 0.40 14.94
C THR A 49 3.38 1.55 15.60
N ARG A 50 3.55 1.75 16.90
CA ARG A 50 3.03 2.94 17.59
C ARG A 50 3.70 4.23 17.13
N ILE A 51 5.02 4.23 16.93
CA ILE A 51 5.72 5.39 16.36
C ILE A 51 5.21 5.70 14.96
N PHE A 52 5.03 4.69 14.11
CA PHE A 52 4.45 4.88 12.78
C PHE A 52 2.99 5.38 12.82
N ALA A 53 2.23 5.05 13.85
CA ALA A 53 0.88 5.60 14.02
C ALA A 53 0.88 7.13 14.19
N TYR A 54 1.94 7.71 14.76
CA TYR A 54 2.10 9.17 14.89
C TYR A 54 2.60 9.85 13.60
N VAL A 55 3.10 9.08 12.63
CA VAL A 55 3.64 9.61 11.38
C VAL A 55 2.62 9.42 10.24
N GLY A 56 1.43 10.02 10.39
CA GLY A 56 0.43 10.07 9.32
C GLY A 56 -0.37 8.78 9.08
N ALA A 57 -0.48 7.86 10.06
CA ALA A 57 -1.34 6.69 9.91
C ALA A 57 -2.82 7.05 10.12
N ILE A 58 -3.64 6.76 9.13
CA ILE A 58 -5.10 6.73 9.27
C ILE A 58 -5.48 5.30 9.64
N THR A 59 -5.87 5.10 10.88
CA THR A 59 -6.27 3.77 11.34
C THR A 59 -7.72 3.50 10.95
N VAL A 60 -7.94 2.37 10.26
CA VAL A 60 -9.29 1.92 9.88
C VAL A 60 -9.58 0.56 10.52
N GLU A 61 -10.83 0.34 10.90
CA GLU A 61 -11.29 -0.95 11.39
C GLU A 61 -11.57 -1.88 10.21
N ARG A 62 -11.03 -3.12 10.27
CA ARG A 62 -11.31 -4.10 9.23
C ARG A 62 -12.75 -4.58 9.35
N THR A 63 -13.49 -4.49 8.25
CA THR A 63 -14.88 -4.93 8.19
C THR A 63 -15.04 -6.44 8.00
N TRP A 64 -13.97 -7.16 7.61
CA TRP A 64 -14.03 -8.59 7.27
C TRP A 64 -13.20 -9.49 8.19
N ARG A 65 -12.29 -8.97 9.01
CA ARG A 65 -11.44 -9.76 9.90
C ARG A 65 -11.06 -8.99 11.14
N ALA A 66 -11.36 -9.54 12.32
CA ALA A 66 -10.90 -9.05 13.60
C ALA A 66 -10.29 -10.20 14.40
N GLU A 67 -9.15 -9.96 15.05
CA GLU A 67 -8.46 -10.96 15.91
C GLU A 67 -8.25 -12.34 15.26
N GLY A 68 -8.01 -12.35 13.93
CA GLY A 68 -7.81 -13.58 13.19
C GLY A 68 -9.08 -14.30 12.72
N LYS A 69 -10.28 -13.84 13.11
CA LYS A 69 -11.58 -14.41 12.73
C LYS A 69 -12.24 -13.56 11.66
N ASP A 70 -13.00 -14.21 10.77
CA ASP A 70 -13.84 -13.50 9.80
C ASP A 70 -15.01 -12.85 10.53
N VAL A 71 -15.23 -11.57 10.28
CA VAL A 71 -16.30 -10.76 10.84
C VAL A 71 -16.98 -9.98 9.71
N GLN A 72 -18.27 -9.69 9.90
CA GLN A 72 -18.98 -8.71 9.08
C GLN A 72 -19.31 -7.52 9.99
N ARG A 73 -18.68 -6.37 9.73
CA ARG A 73 -18.92 -5.12 10.41
C ARG A 73 -19.29 -4.06 9.40
N GLU A 74 -20.13 -3.13 9.80
CA GLU A 74 -20.36 -1.90 9.05
C GLU A 74 -19.11 -1.02 9.06
N VAL A 75 -18.96 -0.20 8.01
CA VAL A 75 -17.88 0.79 7.94
C VAL A 75 -18.10 1.83 9.02
N ASN A 76 -17.07 2.08 9.81
CA ASN A 76 -17.13 3.13 10.83
C ASN A 76 -17.17 4.52 10.14
N PRO A 77 -18.19 5.35 10.35
CA PRO A 77 -18.27 6.68 9.75
C PRO A 77 -17.06 7.57 10.06
N ASN A 78 -16.48 7.42 11.26
CA ASN A 78 -15.28 8.17 11.64
C ASN A 78 -14.06 7.82 10.79
N ASP A 79 -13.93 6.57 10.36
CA ASP A 79 -12.83 6.14 9.47
C ASP A 79 -12.93 6.85 8.11
N THR A 80 -14.13 6.99 7.59
CA THR A 80 -14.40 7.67 6.32
C THR A 80 -14.10 9.18 6.43
N GLU A 81 -14.51 9.82 7.52
CA GLU A 81 -14.23 11.25 7.76
C GLU A 81 -12.73 11.51 7.93
N ASN A 82 -12.00 10.65 8.65
CA ASN A 82 -10.56 10.76 8.79
C ASN A 82 -9.83 10.66 7.44
N ILE A 83 -10.29 9.79 6.56
CA ILE A 83 -9.74 9.67 5.20
C ILE A 83 -10.01 10.94 4.39
N LYS A 84 -11.21 11.50 4.48
CA LYS A 84 -11.57 12.75 3.82
C LYS A 84 -10.67 13.90 4.25
N VAL A 85 -10.51 14.12 5.55
CA VAL A 85 -9.64 15.16 6.10
C VAL A 85 -8.21 15.01 5.60
N ALA A 86 -7.69 13.77 5.55
CA ALA A 86 -6.35 13.51 5.04
C ALA A 86 -6.21 13.75 3.54
N LEU A 87 -7.26 13.47 2.74
CA LEU A 87 -7.28 13.75 1.30
C LEU A 87 -7.34 15.26 1.01
N GLU A 88 -7.96 16.04 1.88
CA GLU A 88 -8.00 17.51 1.79
C GLU A 88 -6.66 18.16 2.16
N ASP A 89 -5.86 17.51 3.05
CA ASP A 89 -4.59 18.02 3.53
C ASP A 89 -3.37 17.52 2.74
N GLY A 90 -3.44 16.34 2.11
CA GLY A 90 -2.27 15.77 1.44
C GLY A 90 -2.54 14.49 0.66
N TRP A 91 -1.53 13.66 0.56
CA TRP A 91 -1.55 12.39 -0.16
C TRP A 91 -1.93 11.24 0.77
N VAL A 92 -2.84 10.40 0.31
CA VAL A 92 -3.25 9.21 1.07
C VAL A 92 -2.79 7.94 0.34
N ILE A 93 -1.87 7.21 0.96
CA ILE A 93 -1.41 5.92 0.46
C ILE A 93 -2.37 4.83 0.94
N THR A 94 -2.86 4.03 0.01
CA THR A 94 -3.65 2.83 0.31
C THR A 94 -3.00 1.58 -0.27
N PHE A 95 -3.17 0.45 0.42
CA PHE A 95 -2.78 -0.87 -0.05
C PHE A 95 -4.05 -1.65 -0.38
N PRO A 96 -4.53 -1.56 -1.62
CA PRO A 96 -5.92 -1.94 -1.95
C PRO A 96 -6.20 -3.44 -1.80
N GLN A 97 -5.19 -4.30 -1.87
CA GLN A 97 -5.36 -5.74 -1.61
C GLN A 97 -5.45 -6.07 -0.10
N GLY A 98 -4.94 -5.19 0.78
CA GLY A 98 -4.90 -5.41 2.23
C GLY A 98 -4.04 -6.61 2.66
N THR A 99 -3.15 -7.05 1.79
CA THR A 99 -2.24 -8.18 2.01
C THR A 99 -0.94 -7.97 1.25
N THR A 100 0.12 -8.63 1.68
CA THR A 100 1.40 -8.68 0.96
C THR A 100 1.49 -9.86 -0.02
N LYS A 101 0.43 -10.66 -0.17
CA LYS A 101 0.38 -11.74 -1.15
C LYS A 101 0.06 -11.18 -2.53
N SER A 102 0.88 -11.55 -3.51
CA SER A 102 0.68 -11.15 -4.90
C SER A 102 -0.61 -11.78 -5.47
N PHE A 103 -1.22 -11.10 -6.44
CA PHE A 103 -2.40 -11.54 -7.18
C PHE A 103 -3.63 -11.88 -6.30
N LYS A 104 -3.73 -11.25 -5.16
CA LYS A 104 -4.96 -11.28 -4.38
C LYS A 104 -5.89 -10.15 -4.84
N PRO A 105 -7.21 -10.40 -4.87
CA PRO A 105 -8.17 -9.39 -5.32
C PRO A 105 -8.06 -8.08 -4.55
N VAL A 106 -8.20 -6.99 -5.26
CA VAL A 106 -8.36 -5.66 -4.67
C VAL A 106 -9.69 -5.60 -3.90
N ARG A 107 -9.67 -4.98 -2.76
CA ARG A 107 -10.84 -4.86 -1.89
C ARG A 107 -11.73 -3.70 -2.32
N LYS A 108 -13.04 -3.93 -2.34
CA LYS A 108 -14.05 -2.93 -2.72
C LYS A 108 -13.99 -1.66 -1.86
N GLY A 109 -13.49 -1.74 -0.62
CA GLY A 109 -13.37 -0.59 0.27
C GLY A 109 -12.58 0.57 -0.33
N THR A 110 -11.47 0.30 -1.03
CA THR A 110 -10.70 1.34 -1.72
C THR A 110 -11.51 1.98 -2.85
N ALA A 111 -12.24 1.20 -3.64
CA ALA A 111 -13.09 1.71 -4.71
C ALA A 111 -14.27 2.55 -4.18
N HIS A 112 -14.84 2.17 -3.02
CA HIS A 112 -15.86 2.99 -2.35
C HIS A 112 -15.32 4.35 -1.91
N ILE A 113 -14.13 4.38 -1.31
CA ILE A 113 -13.45 5.64 -0.92
C ILE A 113 -13.22 6.52 -2.15
N ILE A 114 -12.75 5.93 -3.25
CA ILE A 114 -12.52 6.64 -4.52
C ILE A 114 -13.82 7.23 -5.06
N LYS A 115 -14.91 6.46 -5.13
CA LYS A 115 -16.20 6.98 -5.59
C LYS A 115 -16.74 8.10 -4.71
N GLN A 116 -16.59 7.96 -3.39
CA GLN A 116 -17.15 8.90 -2.44
C GLN A 116 -16.39 10.24 -2.42
N HIS A 117 -15.07 10.21 -2.48
CA HIS A 117 -14.24 11.41 -2.33
C HIS A 117 -13.66 11.93 -3.65
N LYS A 118 -13.78 11.18 -4.74
CA LYS A 118 -13.33 11.55 -6.10
C LYS A 118 -11.88 12.08 -6.16
N PRO A 119 -10.90 11.43 -5.49
CA PRO A 119 -9.52 11.88 -5.51
C PRO A 119 -8.86 11.54 -6.85
N ILE A 120 -7.76 12.25 -7.18
CA ILE A 120 -6.85 11.79 -8.23
C ILE A 120 -6.18 10.51 -7.75
N VAL A 121 -6.30 9.42 -8.51
CA VAL A 121 -5.76 8.10 -8.17
C VAL A 121 -4.50 7.84 -8.96
N VAL A 122 -3.36 7.77 -8.27
CA VAL A 122 -2.04 7.52 -8.88
C VAL A 122 -1.58 6.11 -8.50
N PRO A 123 -1.51 5.17 -9.45
CA PRO A 123 -1.01 3.83 -9.18
C PRO A 123 0.50 3.82 -8.95
N VAL A 124 0.94 3.05 -7.95
CA VAL A 124 2.36 2.82 -7.69
C VAL A 124 2.61 1.33 -7.66
N VAL A 125 3.46 0.84 -8.54
CA VAL A 125 3.90 -0.55 -8.60
C VAL A 125 5.20 -0.69 -7.82
N ILE A 126 5.23 -1.61 -6.87
CA ILE A 126 6.41 -1.89 -6.03
C ILE A 126 6.78 -3.35 -6.18
N ASP A 127 8.04 -3.63 -6.58
CA ASP A 127 8.57 -4.98 -6.65
C ASP A 127 9.86 -5.14 -5.84
N GLY A 128 10.18 -6.40 -5.49
CA GLY A 128 11.41 -6.79 -4.81
C GLY A 128 11.40 -6.66 -3.29
N PHE A 129 10.60 -5.77 -2.71
CA PHE A 129 10.59 -5.50 -1.26
C PHE A 129 10.20 -6.72 -0.44
N ARG A 130 9.14 -7.42 -0.84
CA ARG A 130 8.67 -8.64 -0.15
C ARG A 130 9.73 -9.75 -0.14
N ARG A 131 10.51 -9.87 -1.21
CA ARG A 131 11.59 -10.86 -1.35
C ARG A 131 12.82 -10.47 -0.56
N SER A 132 13.08 -9.17 -0.42
CA SER A 132 14.27 -8.62 0.25
C SER A 132 14.12 -8.54 1.76
N PHE A 133 12.95 -8.19 2.27
CA PHE A 133 12.74 -7.88 3.66
C PHE A 133 12.07 -9.02 4.44
N ASP A 134 12.24 -8.98 5.75
CA ASP A 134 11.53 -9.85 6.67
C ASP A 134 10.02 -9.54 6.66
N ARG A 135 9.23 -10.37 7.35
CA ARG A 135 7.78 -10.20 7.42
C ARG A 135 7.35 -8.84 7.98
N LYS A 136 8.13 -8.28 8.90
CA LYS A 136 7.84 -6.96 9.50
C LYS A 136 8.30 -5.81 8.60
N GLY A 137 9.05 -6.09 7.53
CA GLY A 137 9.60 -5.07 6.62
C GLY A 137 10.71 -4.23 7.26
N LEU A 138 11.38 -4.72 8.29
CA LEU A 138 12.38 -4.00 9.06
C LEU A 138 13.80 -4.44 8.72
N PHE A 139 14.01 -5.73 8.50
CA PHE A 139 15.34 -6.30 8.30
C PHE A 139 15.48 -6.91 6.91
N VAL A 140 16.63 -6.66 6.27
CA VAL A 140 16.96 -7.28 4.99
C VAL A 140 17.26 -8.76 5.22
N LYS A 141 16.46 -9.64 4.63
CA LYS A 141 16.64 -11.10 4.66
C LYS A 141 17.49 -11.61 3.51
N LYS A 142 17.26 -11.10 2.31
CA LYS A 142 17.94 -11.52 1.08
C LYS A 142 18.56 -10.29 0.42
N LYS A 143 19.89 -10.33 0.22
CA LYS A 143 20.65 -9.30 -0.49
C LYS A 143 20.65 -9.58 -1.99
N GLY A 144 20.89 -8.54 -2.80
CA GLY A 144 21.01 -8.68 -4.26
C GLY A 144 19.67 -8.72 -5.00
N ILE A 145 18.55 -8.56 -4.34
CA ILE A 145 17.23 -8.39 -4.96
C ILE A 145 17.09 -6.94 -5.42
N LEU A 146 16.82 -6.75 -6.70
CA LEU A 146 16.47 -5.43 -7.23
C LEU A 146 15.12 -5.01 -6.62
N GLN A 147 15.10 -3.82 -6.08
CA GLN A 147 13.89 -3.16 -5.60
C GLN A 147 13.53 -2.06 -6.57
N SER A 148 12.29 -2.06 -7.04
CA SER A 148 11.80 -1.04 -7.96
C SER A 148 10.52 -0.41 -7.45
N MET A 149 10.31 0.84 -7.84
CA MET A 149 9.08 1.59 -7.62
C MET A 149 8.78 2.34 -8.92
N GLU A 150 7.62 2.07 -9.49
CA GLU A 150 7.13 2.72 -10.70
C GLU A 150 5.87 3.51 -10.37
N ILE A 151 5.89 4.80 -10.64
CA ILE A 151 4.73 5.69 -10.50
C ILE A 151 4.09 5.80 -11.88
N LYS A 152 2.85 5.34 -12.00
CA LYS A 152 2.10 5.35 -13.26
C LYS A 152 1.26 6.63 -13.40
N PRO A 153 0.83 6.96 -14.62
CA PRO A 153 -0.11 8.06 -14.83
C PRO A 153 -1.38 7.88 -14.00
N PRO A 154 -2.04 8.99 -13.60
CA PRO A 154 -3.31 8.92 -12.90
C PRO A 154 -4.35 8.10 -13.66
N LEU A 155 -5.20 7.37 -12.92
CA LEU A 155 -6.31 6.62 -13.51
C LEU A 155 -7.38 7.58 -14.01
N GLU A 156 -7.90 7.29 -15.19
CA GLU A 156 -9.10 7.93 -15.73
C GLU A 156 -10.33 7.20 -15.20
N ILE A 157 -10.95 7.73 -14.16
CA ILE A 157 -12.13 7.16 -13.51
C ILE A 157 -13.34 8.08 -13.75
N ASP A 158 -14.39 7.51 -14.29
CA ASP A 158 -15.70 8.17 -14.29
C ASP A 158 -16.39 7.91 -12.94
N TYR A 159 -16.21 8.85 -12.02
CA TYR A 159 -16.71 8.70 -10.64
C TYR A 159 -18.23 8.56 -10.56
N GLU A 160 -18.98 9.05 -11.55
CA GLU A 160 -20.43 8.98 -11.58
C GLU A 160 -20.92 7.64 -12.15
N ASN A 161 -20.35 7.23 -13.28
CA ASN A 161 -20.88 6.09 -14.05
C ASN A 161 -20.13 4.77 -13.81
N ASP A 162 -18.83 4.82 -13.44
CA ASP A 162 -18.09 3.59 -13.21
C ASP A 162 -18.61 2.85 -11.98
N SER A 163 -18.86 1.55 -12.13
CA SER A 163 -19.22 0.69 -11.01
C SER A 163 -18.03 0.47 -10.08
N VAL A 164 -18.29 0.08 -8.85
CA VAL A 164 -17.23 -0.28 -7.87
C VAL A 164 -16.36 -1.40 -8.42
N GLU A 165 -16.97 -2.38 -9.09
CA GLU A 165 -16.30 -3.51 -9.71
C GLU A 165 -15.34 -3.06 -10.83
N LYS A 166 -15.78 -2.12 -11.68
CA LYS A 166 -14.94 -1.56 -12.74
C LYS A 166 -13.74 -0.80 -12.18
N ILE A 167 -13.93 -0.01 -11.13
CA ILE A 167 -12.84 0.70 -10.45
C ILE A 167 -11.85 -0.31 -9.82
N VAL A 168 -12.34 -1.37 -9.21
CA VAL A 168 -11.50 -2.46 -8.67
C VAL A 168 -10.64 -3.06 -9.78
N GLU A 169 -11.23 -3.41 -10.92
CA GLU A 169 -10.52 -3.98 -12.07
C GLU A 169 -9.47 -3.00 -12.64
N GLN A 170 -9.81 -1.73 -12.79
CA GLN A 170 -8.86 -0.68 -13.22
C GLN A 170 -7.67 -0.59 -12.26
N ILE A 171 -7.90 -0.63 -10.94
CA ILE A 171 -6.82 -0.63 -9.94
C ILE A 171 -5.97 -1.88 -10.08
N GLU A 172 -6.57 -3.09 -10.16
CA GLU A 172 -5.83 -4.35 -10.30
C GLU A 172 -4.92 -4.35 -11.53
N TYR A 173 -5.42 -3.82 -12.63
CA TYR A 173 -4.65 -3.68 -13.87
C TYR A 173 -3.50 -2.68 -13.70
N ALA A 174 -3.79 -1.52 -13.13
CA ALA A 174 -2.81 -0.44 -13.00
C ALA A 174 -1.64 -0.80 -12.06
N ILE A 175 -1.92 -1.54 -10.99
CA ILE A 175 -0.87 -2.00 -10.05
C ILE A 175 -0.28 -3.36 -10.43
N GLU A 176 -0.56 -3.88 -11.63
CA GLU A 176 -0.04 -5.16 -12.16
C GLU A 176 -0.37 -6.39 -11.29
N GLN A 177 -1.51 -6.36 -10.64
CA GLN A 177 -1.98 -7.45 -9.79
C GLN A 177 -3.16 -8.22 -10.38
N HIS A 178 -3.59 -7.85 -11.59
CA HIS A 178 -4.59 -8.60 -12.33
C HIS A 178 -4.04 -9.95 -12.79
N ALA A 179 -4.89 -10.98 -12.87
CA ALA A 179 -4.47 -12.35 -13.21
C ALA A 179 -3.77 -12.48 -14.57
N SER A 180 -4.00 -11.55 -15.51
CA SER A 180 -3.33 -11.52 -16.81
C SER A 180 -1.81 -11.32 -16.69
N PHE A 181 -1.33 -10.66 -15.64
CA PHE A 181 0.09 -10.43 -15.43
C PHE A 181 0.85 -11.68 -14.95
N LEU A 182 0.16 -12.69 -14.42
CA LEU A 182 0.79 -13.97 -14.03
C LEU A 182 1.58 -14.62 -15.15
N LYS A 183 1.15 -14.46 -16.42
CA LYS A 183 1.78 -15.07 -17.59
C LYS A 183 3.10 -14.42 -18.00
N VAL A 184 3.33 -13.17 -17.57
CA VAL A 184 4.53 -12.41 -17.93
C VAL A 184 5.58 -12.39 -16.81
N ILE A 185 5.25 -12.94 -15.63
CA ILE A 185 6.18 -13.00 -14.51
C ILE A 185 7.11 -14.20 -14.68
N PRO A 186 8.44 -14.00 -14.59
CA PRO A 186 9.40 -15.09 -14.64
C PRO A 186 9.13 -16.17 -13.58
N GLN A 187 9.29 -17.44 -13.96
CA GLN A 187 9.02 -18.58 -13.08
C GLN A 187 9.81 -18.51 -11.76
N GLU A 188 11.06 -18.05 -11.81
CA GLU A 188 11.91 -17.88 -10.63
C GLU A 188 11.30 -16.92 -9.60
N ILE A 189 10.65 -15.85 -10.07
CA ILE A 189 9.97 -14.88 -9.19
C ILE A 189 8.75 -15.54 -8.54
N LEU A 190 7.97 -16.31 -9.30
CA LEU A 190 6.81 -17.03 -8.78
C LEU A 190 7.21 -18.07 -7.74
N GLU A 191 8.29 -18.79 -7.95
CA GLU A 191 8.82 -19.78 -7.00
C GLU A 191 9.29 -19.12 -5.70
N ASP A 192 9.98 -17.99 -5.79
CA ASP A 192 10.36 -17.18 -4.61
C ASP A 192 9.12 -16.70 -3.82
N GLU A 193 8.06 -16.29 -4.52
CA GLU A 193 6.81 -15.87 -3.89
C GLU A 193 6.09 -17.03 -3.18
N VAL A 194 6.03 -18.20 -3.81
CA VAL A 194 5.44 -19.41 -3.22
C VAL A 194 6.21 -19.84 -1.97
N LYS A 195 7.53 -19.80 -2.01
CA LYS A 195 8.38 -20.12 -0.87
C LYS A 195 8.13 -19.16 0.30
N LEU A 196 8.08 -17.86 0.04
CA LEU A 196 7.79 -16.85 1.05
C LEU A 196 6.39 -17.03 1.66
N ASP A 197 5.39 -17.41 0.88
CA ASP A 197 4.06 -17.71 1.38
C ASP A 197 4.06 -18.91 2.33
N LYS A 198 4.78 -19.98 2.01
CA LYS A 198 4.96 -21.14 2.91
C LYS A 198 5.61 -20.72 4.22
N GLU A 199 6.70 -19.95 4.18
CA GLU A 199 7.39 -19.47 5.38
C GLU A 199 6.50 -18.58 6.25
N ARG A 200 5.53 -17.87 5.68
CA ARG A 200 4.59 -17.01 6.40
C ARG A 200 3.40 -17.74 6.99
N GLN A 201 2.95 -18.82 6.38
CA GLN A 201 1.81 -19.61 6.86
C GLN A 201 2.07 -20.29 8.21
N TRP A 202 3.32 -20.55 8.57
CA TRP A 202 3.70 -21.24 9.80
C TRP A 202 3.61 -20.40 11.08
N LYS A 203 3.16 -19.15 11.00
CA LYS A 203 3.18 -18.20 12.12
C LYS A 203 1.85 -17.52 12.41
N TYR A 204 0.74 -18.10 11.95
CA TYR A 204 -0.61 -17.62 12.27
C TYR A 204 -1.45 -18.71 12.92
#